data_18cbccdaab74901c30b5cd0aeb6c583a
#
_entry.id   18cbccdaab74901c30b5cd0aeb6c583a
#
_cell.length_a   1.000
_cell.length_b   1.000
_cell.length_c   1.000
_cell.angle_alpha   90.00
_cell.angle_beta   90.00
_cell.angle_gamma   90.00
#
_symmetry.space_group_name_H-M   'P 1'
#
loop_
_entity.id
_entity.type
_entity.pdbx_description
1 polymer ?
#
loop_
_entity_poly.entity_id
_entity_poly.type
_entity_poly.pdbx_seq_one_letter_code
_entity_poly.pdbx_strand_id
1 'polypeptide(L)'
;ALLAALPKAPSKYNPYKYPEVAKFRRNLVLQNLADNNFLSKKKSNNFKESKLDLKKRRIEIVNEANSYTEEVRRTVKDIYGFEKLYSQGLSISTPLNIDYQTQALKSLRKGIEDYDRRRGWRGPITNKLKNKNWETKVSQYKLDPTLKWNLAEIISVEDKKIKFKTIDKKQKNIEGVIPFKNLKWTLRQKKLIQNVHQKGDIFFIKKEKNLWNIKQYPKVNGGIVVLDPFSGNVLALAGGFNFKTSEFNRVTQAKRQPGSAFKPIVYAAALENGFAPNTIILDAPFVESQGVGLKNWKPENYGKKFYGPTTFRKGIEYSRNLMTVRIAKILGLPEILKLSKELNIYDEIPELLSMSLGAAETTLINLTSAYAPFVNGGKKITPTLITRIQDRRGKTIFQEKNRKCKGCDKFVNNRGELPKIENTNKKVLSEETAYQ
;
A
#
# COMPACT_ATOMS: atom_id res chain seq x y z
N ALA A 1 -41.34 17.04 7.02
CA ALA A 1 -41.72 17.45 8.38
C ALA A 1 -40.53 17.32 9.36
N LEU A 2 -39.80 16.16 9.42
CA LEU A 2 -38.69 16.00 10.37
C LEU A 2 -37.57 17.01 10.11
N LEU A 3 -37.10 17.15 8.85
CA LEU A 3 -36.07 18.12 8.50
C LEU A 3 -36.46 19.56 8.83
N ALA A 4 -37.72 19.94 8.61
CA ALA A 4 -38.24 21.26 8.99
C ALA A 4 -38.35 21.47 10.52
N ALA A 5 -38.39 20.39 11.30
CA ALA A 5 -38.39 20.44 12.75
C ALA A 5 -37.04 20.74 13.40
N LEU A 6 -35.91 20.41 12.70
CA LEU A 6 -34.57 20.48 13.24
C LEU A 6 -34.00 21.90 13.45
N PRO A 7 -34.25 22.92 12.57
CA PRO A 7 -33.59 24.23 12.66
C PRO A 7 -33.85 24.95 14.00
N LYS A 8 -34.95 24.71 14.66
CA LYS A 8 -35.28 25.36 15.95
C LYS A 8 -34.30 25.01 17.06
N ALA A 9 -33.84 23.77 17.17
CA ALA A 9 -32.86 23.31 18.14
C ALA A 9 -32.27 21.94 17.70
N PRO A 10 -31.29 21.91 16.79
CA PRO A 10 -30.76 20.67 16.17
C PRO A 10 -30.27 19.64 17.20
N SER A 11 -29.61 20.09 18.25
CA SER A 11 -29.08 19.21 19.30
C SER A 11 -30.19 18.58 20.14
N LYS A 12 -31.23 19.36 20.49
CA LYS A 12 -32.38 18.90 21.30
C LYS A 12 -33.28 17.96 20.55
N TYR A 13 -33.47 18.20 19.25
CA TYR A 13 -34.32 17.40 18.37
C TYR A 13 -33.55 16.37 17.53
N ASN A 14 -32.31 16.03 17.95
CA ASN A 14 -31.54 15.02 17.29
C ASN A 14 -32.22 13.64 17.34
N PRO A 15 -32.72 13.11 16.20
CA PRO A 15 -33.53 11.89 16.21
C PRO A 15 -32.76 10.63 16.56
N TYR A 16 -31.40 10.65 16.49
CA TYR A 16 -30.53 9.54 16.89
C TYR A 16 -30.28 9.50 18.39
N LYS A 17 -30.31 10.66 19.06
CA LYS A 17 -30.10 10.76 20.52
C LYS A 17 -31.39 10.79 21.28
N TYR A 18 -32.39 11.46 20.74
CA TYR A 18 -33.68 11.73 21.40
C TYR A 18 -34.86 11.47 20.45
N PRO A 19 -35.13 10.20 20.05
CA PRO A 19 -36.08 9.83 19.02
C PRO A 19 -37.51 10.29 19.36
N GLU A 20 -37.95 10.17 20.63
CA GLU A 20 -39.31 10.57 21.04
C GLU A 20 -39.51 12.09 20.98
N VAL A 21 -38.49 12.85 21.42
CA VAL A 21 -38.56 14.33 21.35
C VAL A 21 -38.56 14.81 19.89
N ALA A 22 -37.75 14.15 19.03
CA ALA A 22 -37.73 14.43 17.60
C ALA A 22 -39.07 14.08 16.92
N LYS A 23 -39.68 12.94 17.30
CA LYS A 23 -41.01 12.52 16.82
C LYS A 23 -42.08 13.51 17.24
N PHE A 24 -42.11 13.92 18.51
CA PHE A 24 -43.01 14.94 19.01
C PHE A 24 -42.88 16.25 18.19
N ARG A 25 -41.69 16.74 17.99
CA ARG A 25 -41.45 17.97 17.23
C ARG A 25 -41.86 17.83 15.75
N ARG A 26 -41.60 16.68 15.11
CA ARG A 26 -42.10 16.36 13.77
C ARG A 26 -43.62 16.42 13.71
N ASN A 27 -44.31 15.88 14.72
CA ASN A 27 -45.73 15.83 14.78
C ASN A 27 -46.35 17.24 14.90
N LEU A 28 -45.72 18.16 15.63
CA LEU A 28 -46.12 19.57 15.65
C LEU A 28 -46.00 20.22 14.26
N VAL A 29 -44.93 19.91 13.50
CA VAL A 29 -44.82 20.42 12.12
C VAL A 29 -45.94 19.85 11.23
N LEU A 30 -46.27 18.56 11.37
CA LEU A 30 -47.36 17.93 10.64
C LEU A 30 -48.72 18.55 11.00
N GLN A 31 -48.93 18.88 12.28
CA GLN A 31 -50.13 19.59 12.72
C GLN A 31 -50.23 20.98 12.06
N ASN A 32 -49.15 21.78 12.13
CA ASN A 32 -49.13 23.11 11.52
C ASN A 32 -49.36 23.07 10.01
N LEU A 33 -48.84 22.05 9.31
CA LEU A 33 -49.14 21.85 7.88
C LEU A 33 -50.63 21.57 7.63
N ALA A 34 -51.28 20.83 8.51
CA ALA A 34 -52.73 20.56 8.39
C ALA A 34 -53.58 21.79 8.72
N ASP A 35 -53.21 22.52 9.78
CA ASP A 35 -53.93 23.71 10.24
C ASP A 35 -53.85 24.85 9.20
N ASN A 36 -52.76 24.93 8.43
CA ASN A 36 -52.60 25.89 7.34
C ASN A 36 -52.97 25.33 5.96
N ASN A 37 -53.73 24.24 5.88
CA ASN A 37 -54.25 23.62 4.67
C ASN A 37 -53.20 23.14 3.65
N PHE A 38 -51.92 23.01 4.02
CA PHE A 38 -50.87 22.41 3.19
C PHE A 38 -50.91 20.88 3.18
N LEU A 39 -51.63 20.27 4.13
CA LEU A 39 -51.80 18.82 4.26
C LEU A 39 -53.22 18.50 4.76
N SER A 40 -53.85 17.47 4.20
CA SER A 40 -55.15 17.06 4.72
C SER A 40 -55.03 16.46 6.13
N LYS A 41 -56.03 16.71 7.01
CA LYS A 41 -56.05 16.19 8.39
C LYS A 41 -55.86 14.66 8.45
N LYS A 42 -56.52 13.92 7.52
CA LYS A 42 -56.36 12.47 7.41
C LYS A 42 -54.91 12.03 7.16
N LYS A 43 -54.22 12.67 6.19
CA LYS A 43 -52.81 12.39 5.90
C LYS A 43 -51.88 12.81 7.04
N SER A 44 -52.15 13.93 7.69
CA SER A 44 -51.38 14.38 8.87
C SER A 44 -51.43 13.35 9.98
N ASN A 45 -52.59 12.80 10.32
CA ASN A 45 -52.74 11.79 11.36
C ASN A 45 -51.99 10.50 11.02
N ASN A 46 -52.13 10.00 9.79
CA ASN A 46 -51.41 8.81 9.35
C ASN A 46 -49.86 8.99 9.47
N PHE A 47 -49.33 10.17 9.09
CA PHE A 47 -47.89 10.44 9.20
C PHE A 47 -47.41 10.63 10.65
N LYS A 48 -48.28 11.11 11.57
CA LYS A 48 -47.92 11.20 12.99
C LYS A 48 -47.75 9.83 13.63
N GLU A 49 -48.50 8.84 13.20
CA GLU A 49 -48.36 7.45 13.68
C GLU A 49 -47.14 6.73 13.13
N SER A 50 -46.63 7.14 11.95
CA SER A 50 -45.50 6.51 11.33
C SER A 50 -44.24 6.62 12.19
N LYS A 51 -43.43 5.54 12.22
CA LYS A 51 -42.12 5.53 12.88
C LYS A 51 -41.14 6.47 12.15
N LEU A 52 -40.12 6.95 12.88
CA LEU A 52 -38.99 7.64 12.25
C LEU A 52 -38.10 6.62 11.55
N ASP A 53 -38.11 6.57 10.23
CA ASP A 53 -37.18 5.74 9.45
C ASP A 53 -35.85 6.46 9.34
N LEU A 54 -34.99 6.21 10.32
CA LEU A 54 -33.65 6.83 10.42
C LEU A 54 -32.59 5.91 9.86
N LYS A 55 -32.07 6.22 8.70
CA LYS A 55 -30.91 5.54 8.16
C LYS A 55 -29.64 6.18 8.71
N LYS A 56 -28.98 5.51 9.67
CA LYS A 56 -27.62 5.89 10.08
C LYS A 56 -26.72 5.78 8.87
N ARG A 57 -26.13 6.89 8.42
CA ARG A 57 -25.02 6.84 7.49
C ARG A 57 -23.88 6.11 8.16
N ARG A 58 -23.63 4.85 7.80
CA ARG A 58 -22.43 4.13 8.22
C ARG A 58 -21.28 4.73 7.44
N ILE A 59 -20.42 5.44 8.13
CA ILE A 59 -19.10 5.77 7.60
C ILE A 59 -18.27 4.51 7.82
N GLU A 60 -18.03 3.76 6.77
CA GLU A 60 -17.13 2.62 6.82
C GLU A 60 -15.69 3.13 6.71
N ILE A 61 -14.97 3.03 7.82
CA ILE A 61 -13.54 3.35 7.86
C ILE A 61 -12.77 2.06 7.59
N VAL A 62 -12.10 1.98 6.43
CA VAL A 62 -11.23 0.87 6.07
C VAL A 62 -9.85 1.14 6.65
N ASN A 63 -9.61 0.67 7.88
CA ASN A 63 -8.34 0.90 8.58
C ASN A 63 -7.14 0.29 7.85
N GLU A 64 -7.33 -0.76 7.06
CA GLU A 64 -6.32 -1.37 6.21
C GLU A 64 -5.82 -0.44 5.11
N ALA A 65 -6.61 0.57 4.73
CA ALA A 65 -6.31 1.51 3.66
C ALA A 65 -5.71 2.86 4.11
N ASN A 66 -5.29 3.00 5.37
CA ASN A 66 -4.80 4.27 5.90
C ASN A 66 -3.68 4.90 5.05
N SER A 67 -2.68 4.11 4.61
CA SER A 67 -1.60 4.61 3.73
C SER A 67 -2.13 5.07 2.37
N TYR A 68 -3.10 4.35 1.82
CA TYR A 68 -3.74 4.69 0.55
C TYR A 68 -4.55 5.98 0.66
N THR A 69 -5.40 6.07 1.68
CA THR A 69 -6.24 7.24 1.93
C THR A 69 -5.42 8.51 2.18
N GLU A 70 -4.30 8.38 2.91
CA GLU A 70 -3.39 9.50 3.15
C GLU A 70 -2.71 9.97 1.87
N GLU A 71 -2.34 9.05 0.96
CA GLU A 71 -1.77 9.40 -0.33
C GLU A 71 -2.78 10.12 -1.22
N VAL A 72 -4.03 9.64 -1.26
CA VAL A 72 -5.14 10.34 -1.94
C VAL A 72 -5.34 11.73 -1.36
N ARG A 73 -5.34 11.87 -0.03
CA ARG A 73 -5.47 13.16 0.65
C ARG A 73 -4.36 14.13 0.26
N ARG A 74 -3.10 13.67 0.22
CA ARG A 74 -1.94 14.48 -0.22
C ARG A 74 -2.10 14.92 -1.66
N THR A 75 -2.42 14.00 -2.56
CA THR A 75 -2.61 14.29 -3.98
C THR A 75 -3.70 15.35 -4.20
N VAL A 76 -4.85 15.21 -3.53
CA VAL A 76 -5.95 16.19 -3.65
C VAL A 76 -5.57 17.53 -3.04
N LYS A 77 -4.87 17.54 -1.90
CA LYS A 77 -4.35 18.76 -1.29
C LYS A 77 -3.38 19.51 -2.22
N ASP A 78 -2.49 18.78 -2.90
CA ASP A 78 -1.48 19.36 -3.78
C ASP A 78 -2.12 19.94 -5.07
N ILE A 79 -3.19 19.31 -5.58
CA ILE A 79 -3.89 19.76 -6.79
C ILE A 79 -4.87 20.91 -6.49
N TYR A 80 -5.63 20.82 -5.41
CA TYR A 80 -6.76 21.72 -5.14
C TYR A 80 -6.56 22.63 -3.92
N GLY A 81 -5.53 22.40 -3.13
CA GLY A 81 -5.25 23.14 -1.90
C GLY A 81 -6.05 22.65 -0.69
N PHE A 82 -5.63 23.11 0.50
CA PHE A 82 -6.18 22.70 1.79
C PHE A 82 -7.66 23.09 1.94
N GLU A 83 -8.02 24.30 1.55
CA GLU A 83 -9.38 24.81 1.72
C GLU A 83 -10.40 23.99 0.92
N LYS A 84 -10.13 23.72 -0.37
CA LYS A 84 -11.04 22.91 -1.19
C LYS A 84 -11.21 21.49 -0.65
N LEU A 85 -10.13 20.89 -0.19
CA LEU A 85 -10.17 19.53 0.36
C LEU A 85 -11.08 19.42 1.58
N TYR A 86 -11.04 20.40 2.50
CA TYR A 86 -11.73 20.26 3.79
C TYR A 86 -13.05 21.04 3.89
N SER A 87 -13.27 22.09 3.09
CA SER A 87 -14.45 22.94 3.20
C SER A 87 -15.49 22.78 2.08
N GLN A 88 -15.10 22.28 0.90
CA GLN A 88 -15.99 22.24 -0.26
C GLN A 88 -16.79 20.94 -0.45
N GLY A 89 -16.62 19.95 0.44
CA GLY A 89 -17.41 18.70 0.41
C GLY A 89 -17.17 17.88 -0.84
N LEU A 90 -15.90 17.62 -1.16
CA LEU A 90 -15.50 16.81 -2.31
C LEU A 90 -15.87 15.33 -2.11
N SER A 91 -16.35 14.68 -3.19
CA SER A 91 -16.50 13.24 -3.29
C SER A 91 -15.41 12.70 -4.20
N ILE A 92 -14.53 11.84 -3.65
CA ILE A 92 -13.34 11.33 -4.33
C ILE A 92 -13.54 9.84 -4.56
N SER A 93 -13.58 9.42 -5.83
CA SER A 93 -13.61 8.01 -6.22
C SER A 93 -12.20 7.50 -6.49
N THR A 94 -11.89 6.34 -5.94
CA THR A 94 -10.59 5.68 -6.09
C THR A 94 -10.75 4.27 -6.68
N PRO A 95 -9.74 3.73 -7.36
CA PRO A 95 -9.76 2.36 -7.86
C PRO A 95 -9.40 1.32 -6.79
N LEU A 96 -9.29 1.72 -5.51
CA LEU A 96 -8.94 0.83 -4.40
C LEU A 96 -9.82 -0.42 -4.39
N ASN A 97 -9.19 -1.59 -4.36
CA ASN A 97 -9.85 -2.87 -4.11
C ASN A 97 -9.55 -3.32 -2.67
N ILE A 98 -10.59 -3.46 -1.84
CA ILE A 98 -10.46 -3.75 -0.41
C ILE A 98 -9.83 -5.12 -0.16
N ASP A 99 -10.13 -6.12 -0.99
CA ASP A 99 -9.58 -7.46 -0.85
C ASP A 99 -8.07 -7.47 -1.17
N TYR A 100 -7.67 -6.85 -2.28
CA TYR A 100 -6.25 -6.67 -2.59
C TYR A 100 -5.53 -5.85 -1.53
N GLN A 101 -6.14 -4.79 -1.02
CA GLN A 101 -5.56 -3.96 0.05
C GLN A 101 -5.30 -4.76 1.32
N THR A 102 -6.30 -5.54 1.73
CA THR A 102 -6.20 -6.39 2.92
C THR A 102 -5.10 -7.45 2.77
N GLN A 103 -5.04 -8.13 1.62
CA GLN A 103 -4.02 -9.13 1.35
C GLN A 103 -2.63 -8.52 1.18
N ALA A 104 -2.51 -7.37 0.52
CA ALA A 104 -1.24 -6.65 0.37
C ALA A 104 -0.66 -6.25 1.74
N LEU A 105 -1.47 -5.61 2.60
CA LEU A 105 -1.04 -5.23 3.95
C LEU A 105 -0.63 -6.45 4.78
N LYS A 106 -1.40 -7.54 4.72
CA LYS A 106 -1.08 -8.80 5.40
C LYS A 106 0.23 -9.40 4.91
N SER A 107 0.46 -9.42 3.59
CA SER A 107 1.68 -9.97 2.97
C SER A 107 2.90 -9.12 3.32
N LEU A 108 2.79 -7.79 3.25
CA LEU A 108 3.85 -6.86 3.65
C LEU A 108 4.25 -7.09 5.12
N ARG A 109 3.27 -7.13 6.02
CA ARG A 109 3.51 -7.34 7.45
C ARG A 109 4.16 -8.68 7.72
N LYS A 110 3.68 -9.72 7.06
CA LYS A 110 4.28 -11.06 7.17
C LYS A 110 5.74 -11.07 6.71
N GLY A 111 6.04 -10.49 5.55
CA GLY A 111 7.40 -10.40 5.03
C GLY A 111 8.34 -9.65 5.96
N ILE A 112 7.90 -8.52 6.53
CA ILE A 112 8.66 -7.72 7.49
C ILE A 112 8.88 -8.50 8.80
N GLU A 113 7.83 -9.16 9.34
CA GLU A 113 7.94 -9.99 10.56
C GLU A 113 8.92 -11.17 10.34
N ASP A 114 8.82 -11.86 9.20
CA ASP A 114 9.67 -13.00 8.86
C ASP A 114 11.15 -12.57 8.72
N TYR A 115 11.40 -11.42 8.08
CA TYR A 115 12.74 -10.85 7.98
C TYR A 115 13.30 -10.48 9.36
N ASP A 116 12.51 -9.79 10.18
CA ASP A 116 12.92 -9.34 11.51
C ASP A 116 13.20 -10.51 12.45
N ARG A 117 12.39 -11.60 12.35
CA ARG A 117 12.62 -12.85 13.09
C ARG A 117 13.93 -13.54 12.71
N ARG A 118 14.32 -13.54 11.44
CA ARG A 118 15.64 -14.07 11.01
C ARG A 118 16.80 -13.31 11.64
N ARG A 119 16.63 -12.03 11.97
CA ARG A 119 17.61 -11.24 12.74
C ARG A 119 17.61 -11.60 14.24
N GLY A 120 16.59 -12.30 14.70
CA GLY A 120 16.45 -12.88 16.02
C GLY A 120 15.72 -12.04 17.04
N TRP A 121 15.49 -12.64 18.18
CA TRP A 121 14.80 -12.04 19.31
C TRP A 121 15.66 -10.99 20.01
N ARG A 122 15.08 -9.83 20.33
CA ARG A 122 15.75 -8.70 21.00
C ARG A 122 15.39 -8.53 22.48
N GLY A 123 14.62 -9.47 23.01
CA GLY A 123 14.14 -9.38 24.38
C GLY A 123 12.71 -8.83 24.48
N PRO A 124 12.15 -8.82 25.69
CA PRO A 124 10.85 -8.22 25.98
C PRO A 124 10.90 -6.68 25.78
N ILE A 125 9.75 -6.04 25.72
CA ILE A 125 9.65 -4.58 25.70
C ILE A 125 10.25 -4.02 27.00
N THR A 126 9.91 -4.65 28.11
CA THR A 126 10.40 -4.35 29.46
C THR A 126 10.04 -5.50 30.40
N ASN A 127 10.56 -5.46 31.62
CA ASN A 127 10.12 -6.35 32.69
C ASN A 127 9.45 -5.53 33.78
N LYS A 128 8.19 -5.86 34.11
CA LYS A 128 7.35 -5.14 35.05
C LYS A 128 7.88 -5.19 36.51
N LEU A 129 8.50 -6.30 36.89
CA LEU A 129 9.04 -6.49 38.22
C LEU A 129 10.35 -5.71 38.45
N LYS A 130 11.10 -5.47 37.35
CA LYS A 130 12.40 -4.77 37.37
C LYS A 130 12.29 -3.28 37.03
N ASN A 131 11.20 -2.83 36.43
CA ASN A 131 11.04 -1.46 35.98
C ASN A 131 9.70 -0.87 36.39
N LYS A 132 9.74 0.03 37.39
CA LYS A 132 8.54 0.73 37.88
C LYS A 132 7.83 1.56 36.79
N ASN A 133 8.59 2.10 35.83
CA ASN A 133 8.09 2.93 34.74
C ASN A 133 7.79 2.12 33.45
N TRP A 134 7.40 0.87 33.61
CA TRP A 134 7.14 -0.03 32.46
C TRP A 134 6.04 0.48 31.52
N GLU A 135 5.01 1.17 32.01
CA GLU A 135 3.92 1.74 31.23
C GLU A 135 4.42 2.77 30.22
N THR A 136 5.37 3.61 30.60
CA THR A 136 5.99 4.60 29.70
C THR A 136 6.71 3.93 28.52
N LYS A 137 7.42 2.82 28.76
CA LYS A 137 8.08 2.06 27.68
C LYS A 137 7.07 1.43 26.71
N VAL A 138 5.96 0.95 27.24
CA VAL A 138 4.89 0.35 26.41
C VAL A 138 4.13 1.41 25.62
N SER A 139 3.86 2.59 26.19
CA SER A 139 3.09 3.66 25.55
C SER A 139 3.76 4.25 24.30
N GLN A 140 5.07 4.00 24.11
CA GLN A 140 5.80 4.36 22.89
C GLN A 140 5.31 3.59 21.65
N TYR A 141 4.68 2.42 21.84
CA TYR A 141 4.17 1.60 20.77
C TYR A 141 2.70 1.92 20.46
N LYS A 142 2.46 2.84 19.53
CA LYS A 142 1.11 3.16 19.02
C LYS A 142 0.70 2.13 17.97
N LEU A 143 0.20 0.97 18.40
CA LEU A 143 -0.19 -0.09 17.46
C LEU A 143 -1.44 0.28 16.65
N ASP A 144 -1.41 -0.04 15.37
CA ASP A 144 -2.58 -0.03 14.50
C ASP A 144 -3.53 -1.17 14.92
N PRO A 145 -4.85 -0.92 15.09
CA PRO A 145 -5.81 -1.94 15.47
C PRO A 145 -5.84 -3.14 14.51
N THR A 146 -5.50 -2.95 13.24
CA THR A 146 -5.47 -4.03 12.23
C THR A 146 -4.36 -5.05 12.46
N LEU A 147 -3.36 -4.76 13.32
CA LEU A 147 -2.36 -5.74 13.75
C LEU A 147 -2.98 -6.85 14.60
N LYS A 148 -4.03 -6.52 15.37
CA LYS A 148 -4.69 -7.44 16.31
C LYS A 148 -3.67 -8.06 17.30
N TRP A 149 -2.70 -7.26 17.73
CA TRP A 149 -1.72 -7.65 18.75
C TRP A 149 -2.20 -7.19 20.11
N ASN A 150 -2.01 -8.04 21.12
CA ASN A 150 -2.30 -7.74 22.51
C ASN A 150 -0.99 -7.61 23.28
N LEU A 151 -1.00 -6.80 24.31
CA LEU A 151 0.09 -6.72 25.26
C LEU A 151 -0.10 -7.79 26.34
N ALA A 152 0.97 -8.47 26.71
CA ALA A 152 0.93 -9.56 27.70
C ALA A 152 2.13 -9.53 28.64
N GLU A 153 1.91 -10.01 29.86
CA GLU A 153 2.89 -10.21 30.92
C GLU A 153 3.10 -11.71 31.15
N ILE A 154 4.34 -12.18 31.28
CA ILE A 154 4.64 -13.55 31.68
C ILE A 154 4.29 -13.74 33.16
N ILE A 155 3.44 -14.73 33.42
CA ILE A 155 3.08 -15.18 34.78
C ILE A 155 4.08 -16.24 35.29
N SER A 156 4.35 -17.24 34.42
CA SER A 156 5.31 -18.32 34.71
C SER A 156 6.01 -18.80 33.48
N VAL A 157 7.24 -19.27 33.65
CA VAL A 157 8.08 -19.90 32.62
C VAL A 157 8.31 -21.35 33.03
N GLU A 158 7.91 -22.26 32.14
CA GLU A 158 8.09 -23.71 32.29
C GLU A 158 8.98 -24.23 31.15
N ASP A 159 9.50 -25.44 31.24
CA ASP A 159 10.43 -26.00 30.25
C ASP A 159 9.90 -26.06 28.81
N LYS A 160 8.57 -26.25 28.66
CA LYS A 160 7.93 -26.44 27.36
C LYS A 160 6.90 -25.37 26.98
N LYS A 161 6.68 -24.37 27.86
CA LYS A 161 5.65 -23.35 27.65
C LYS A 161 5.87 -22.13 28.54
N ILE A 162 5.24 -21.02 28.12
CA ILE A 162 5.11 -19.81 28.93
C ILE A 162 3.62 -19.58 29.19
N LYS A 163 3.26 -19.31 30.46
CA LYS A 163 1.95 -18.81 30.81
C LYS A 163 1.98 -17.29 30.86
N PHE A 164 0.97 -16.67 30.31
CA PHE A 164 0.86 -15.21 30.25
C PHE A 164 -0.55 -14.76 30.65
N LYS A 165 -0.68 -13.47 30.99
CA LYS A 165 -1.94 -12.74 31.05
C LYS A 165 -1.87 -11.48 30.19
N THR A 166 -2.98 -11.12 29.56
CA THR A 166 -3.06 -9.83 28.85
C THR A 166 -3.20 -8.68 29.84
N ILE A 167 -2.60 -7.52 29.49
CA ILE A 167 -2.63 -6.31 30.32
C ILE A 167 -3.31 -5.14 29.58
N ASP A 168 -4.23 -5.41 28.66
CA ASP A 168 -4.96 -4.36 27.97
C ASP A 168 -6.07 -3.80 28.88
N LYS A 169 -6.03 -2.48 29.16
CA LYS A 169 -7.04 -1.77 29.99
C LYS A 169 -8.48 -1.85 29.41
N LYS A 170 -8.64 -2.20 28.13
CA LYS A 170 -9.92 -2.23 27.41
C LYS A 170 -10.51 -3.63 27.24
N GLN A 171 -9.80 -4.69 27.56
CA GLN A 171 -10.24 -6.07 27.38
C GLN A 171 -10.18 -6.85 28.71
N LYS A 172 -11.08 -7.84 28.86
CA LYS A 172 -11.01 -8.81 29.97
C LYS A 172 -9.60 -9.43 30.00
N ASN A 173 -9.01 -9.55 31.17
CA ASN A 173 -7.75 -10.24 31.35
C ASN A 173 -7.86 -11.67 30.80
N ILE A 174 -7.20 -11.94 29.67
CA ILE A 174 -7.14 -13.26 29.08
C ILE A 174 -5.86 -13.91 29.55
N GLU A 175 -5.98 -15.06 30.15
CA GLU A 175 -4.86 -15.94 30.44
C GLU A 175 -4.68 -16.96 29.32
N GLY A 176 -3.44 -17.35 29.05
CA GLY A 176 -3.15 -18.30 28.00
C GLY A 176 -1.73 -18.85 28.07
N VAL A 177 -1.46 -19.73 27.11
CA VAL A 177 -0.19 -20.45 27.03
C VAL A 177 0.43 -20.29 25.67
N ILE A 178 1.74 -20.03 25.63
CA ILE A 178 2.55 -20.08 24.42
C ILE A 178 3.40 -21.34 24.47
N PRO A 179 3.19 -22.30 23.56
CA PRO A 179 3.93 -23.56 23.54
C PRO A 179 5.37 -23.37 23.02
N PHE A 180 6.28 -24.25 23.39
CA PHE A 180 7.69 -24.23 22.99
C PHE A 180 7.92 -24.02 21.49
N LYS A 181 7.14 -24.70 20.64
CA LYS A 181 7.25 -24.58 19.18
C LYS A 181 7.13 -23.14 18.68
N ASN A 182 6.32 -22.29 19.38
CA ASN A 182 6.09 -20.90 19.03
C ASN A 182 7.13 -19.95 19.64
N LEU A 183 7.99 -20.47 20.53
CA LEU A 183 9.08 -19.77 21.20
C LEU A 183 10.45 -20.06 20.58
N LYS A 184 10.61 -21.15 19.80
CA LYS A 184 11.92 -21.58 19.25
C LYS A 184 12.73 -20.45 18.61
N TRP A 185 12.09 -19.57 17.85
CA TRP A 185 12.76 -18.48 17.17
C TRP A 185 13.34 -17.41 18.10
N THR A 186 12.86 -17.33 19.35
CA THR A 186 13.37 -16.40 20.37
C THR A 186 14.63 -16.93 21.07
N LEU A 187 14.87 -18.25 21.02
CA LEU A 187 15.89 -18.91 21.84
C LEU A 187 17.31 -18.85 21.20
N ARG A 188 17.38 -18.75 19.85
CA ARG A 188 18.66 -18.81 19.11
C ARG A 188 19.54 -20.00 19.55
N GLN A 189 20.74 -19.71 20.08
CA GLN A 189 21.68 -20.71 20.60
C GLN A 189 21.38 -21.15 22.04
N LYS A 190 20.47 -20.43 22.76
CA LYS A 190 20.08 -20.78 24.14
C LYS A 190 19.03 -21.89 24.10
N LYS A 191 19.34 -23.03 24.70
CA LYS A 191 18.45 -24.20 24.66
C LYS A 191 17.24 -24.09 25.61
N LEU A 192 17.33 -23.32 26.69
CA LEU A 192 16.30 -23.23 27.74
C LEU A 192 15.48 -21.94 27.62
N ILE A 193 14.17 -22.06 27.79
CA ILE A 193 13.24 -20.91 27.78
C ILE A 193 13.57 -19.93 28.90
N GLN A 194 13.90 -20.42 30.09
CA GLN A 194 14.21 -19.63 31.28
C GLN A 194 15.42 -18.73 31.12
N ASN A 195 16.34 -19.07 30.19
CA ASN A 195 17.49 -18.24 29.89
C ASN A 195 17.17 -16.99 29.04
N VAL A 196 15.97 -16.94 28.48
CA VAL A 196 15.54 -15.86 27.54
C VAL A 196 14.34 -15.11 28.06
N HIS A 197 13.43 -15.82 28.76
CA HIS A 197 12.16 -15.28 29.23
C HIS A 197 12.06 -15.39 30.75
N GLN A 198 11.54 -14.36 31.39
CA GLN A 198 11.43 -14.29 32.86
C GLN A 198 10.01 -13.87 33.25
N LYS A 199 9.59 -14.22 34.47
CA LYS A 199 8.35 -13.71 35.07
C LYS A 199 8.36 -12.18 35.09
N GLY A 200 7.24 -11.56 34.72
CA GLY A 200 7.10 -10.11 34.64
C GLY A 200 7.55 -9.51 33.28
N ASP A 201 8.08 -10.29 32.36
CA ASP A 201 8.41 -9.80 31.02
C ASP A 201 7.15 -9.39 30.27
N ILE A 202 7.19 -8.21 29.64
CA ILE A 202 6.11 -7.64 28.85
C ILE A 202 6.49 -7.70 27.37
N PHE A 203 5.56 -8.21 26.55
CA PHE A 203 5.75 -8.41 25.11
C PHE A 203 4.41 -8.40 24.38
N PHE A 204 4.45 -8.36 23.05
CA PHE A 204 3.27 -8.50 22.22
C PHE A 204 2.96 -9.96 21.92
N ILE A 205 1.66 -10.27 21.85
CA ILE A 205 1.13 -11.58 21.45
C ILE A 205 0.06 -11.43 20.38
N LYS A 206 -0.11 -12.49 19.59
CA LYS A 206 -1.22 -12.61 18.63
C LYS A 206 -1.71 -14.04 18.60
N LYS A 207 -3.03 -14.25 18.56
CA LYS A 207 -3.63 -15.56 18.36
C LYS A 207 -3.71 -15.84 16.85
N GLU A 208 -3.07 -16.92 16.42
CA GLU A 208 -3.06 -17.38 15.03
C GLU A 208 -3.37 -18.87 15.00
N LYS A 209 -4.37 -19.31 14.20
CA LYS A 209 -4.80 -20.72 14.14
C LYS A 209 -5.01 -21.36 15.53
N ASN A 210 -5.73 -20.67 16.41
CA ASN A 210 -6.00 -21.07 17.80
C ASN A 210 -4.78 -21.17 18.73
N LEU A 211 -3.59 -20.81 18.28
CA LEU A 211 -2.37 -20.78 19.10
C LEU A 211 -1.90 -19.36 19.34
N TRP A 212 -1.41 -19.12 20.54
CA TRP A 212 -0.76 -17.85 20.87
C TRP A 212 0.69 -17.84 20.39
N ASN A 213 1.07 -16.71 19.78
CA ASN A 213 2.41 -16.47 19.27
C ASN A 213 2.97 -15.19 19.89
N ILE A 214 4.23 -15.26 20.32
CA ILE A 214 4.97 -14.07 20.71
C ILE A 214 5.29 -13.22 19.46
N LYS A 215 5.13 -11.92 19.59
CA LYS A 215 5.40 -10.93 18.53
C LYS A 215 6.48 -9.95 18.99
N GLN A 216 7.29 -9.54 18.04
CA GLN A 216 8.31 -8.50 18.21
C GLN A 216 8.03 -7.37 17.23
N TYR A 217 8.02 -6.13 17.73
CA TYR A 217 7.85 -4.98 16.85
C TYR A 217 9.08 -4.87 15.94
N PRO A 218 8.93 -4.90 14.60
CA PRO A 218 10.08 -4.96 13.70
C PRO A 218 10.87 -3.66 13.69
N LYS A 219 12.19 -3.74 13.59
CA LYS A 219 13.10 -2.61 13.38
C LYS A 219 13.24 -2.20 11.92
N VAL A 220 12.82 -3.07 11.01
CA VAL A 220 12.81 -2.83 9.57
C VAL A 220 11.42 -2.46 9.10
N ASN A 221 11.35 -1.82 7.94
CA ASN A 221 10.09 -1.42 7.33
C ASN A 221 10.15 -1.65 5.81
N GLY A 222 9.01 -1.50 5.12
CA GLY A 222 8.91 -1.71 3.68
C GLY A 222 7.62 -1.12 3.12
N GLY A 223 7.42 -1.29 1.83
CA GLY A 223 6.19 -0.90 1.13
C GLY A 223 5.75 -1.98 0.16
N ILE A 224 4.48 -1.96 -0.20
CA ILE A 224 3.88 -2.80 -1.23
C ILE A 224 2.87 -1.98 -2.03
N VAL A 225 2.82 -2.21 -3.33
CA VAL A 225 1.84 -1.64 -4.25
C VAL A 225 1.34 -2.70 -5.20
N VAL A 226 0.06 -2.62 -5.55
CA VAL A 226 -0.58 -3.47 -6.56
C VAL A 226 -1.19 -2.56 -7.62
N LEU A 227 -0.72 -2.71 -8.86
CA LEU A 227 -1.18 -1.95 -10.02
C LEU A 227 -1.90 -2.87 -10.99
N ASP A 228 -2.95 -2.34 -11.63
CA ASP A 228 -3.49 -2.90 -12.87
C ASP A 228 -2.57 -2.47 -14.04
N PRO A 229 -1.91 -3.42 -14.73
CA PRO A 229 -0.95 -3.10 -15.77
C PRO A 229 -1.57 -2.50 -17.04
N PHE A 230 -2.88 -2.59 -17.21
CA PHE A 230 -3.57 -2.07 -18.41
C PHE A 230 -4.12 -0.66 -18.21
N SER A 231 -4.63 -0.36 -17.02
CA SER A 231 -5.23 0.95 -16.71
C SER A 231 -4.32 1.87 -15.91
N GLY A 232 -3.30 1.35 -15.22
CA GLY A 232 -2.51 2.09 -14.26
C GLY A 232 -3.18 2.28 -12.89
N ASN A 233 -4.37 1.73 -12.69
CA ASN A 233 -5.09 1.85 -11.43
C ASN A 233 -4.31 1.24 -10.26
N VAL A 234 -4.11 2.01 -9.20
CA VAL A 234 -3.51 1.52 -7.95
C VAL A 234 -4.60 0.80 -7.16
N LEU A 235 -4.59 -0.52 -7.20
CA LEU A 235 -5.60 -1.36 -6.55
C LEU A 235 -5.35 -1.56 -5.06
N ALA A 236 -4.09 -1.50 -4.63
CA ALA A 236 -3.69 -1.54 -3.23
C ALA A 236 -2.35 -0.84 -3.01
N LEU A 237 -2.19 -0.24 -1.82
CA LEU A 237 -0.96 0.43 -1.43
C LEU A 237 -0.81 0.41 0.09
N ALA A 238 0.36 -0.04 0.58
CA ALA A 238 0.73 0.08 1.98
C ALA A 238 2.20 0.54 2.10
N GLY A 239 2.40 1.71 2.71
CA GLY A 239 3.70 2.37 2.82
C GLY A 239 4.52 1.97 4.04
N GLY A 240 4.02 1.05 4.88
CA GLY A 240 4.72 0.64 6.09
C GLY A 240 4.01 -0.42 6.92
N PHE A 241 4.72 -0.93 7.92
CA PHE A 241 4.22 -1.94 8.85
C PHE A 241 3.06 -1.42 9.71
N ASN A 242 3.17 -0.18 10.18
CA ASN A 242 2.23 0.43 11.12
C ASN A 242 2.08 1.92 10.81
N PHE A 243 0.93 2.31 10.26
CA PHE A 243 0.63 3.68 9.86
C PHE A 243 0.61 4.64 11.05
N LYS A 244 0.11 4.21 12.21
CA LYS A 244 0.06 5.06 13.42
C LYS A 244 1.42 5.48 13.97
N THR A 245 2.47 4.73 13.64
CA THR A 245 3.83 5.06 14.06
C THR A 245 4.58 5.87 13.02
N SER A 246 4.25 5.69 11.73
CA SER A 246 4.90 6.38 10.62
C SER A 246 3.95 6.50 9.44
N GLU A 247 3.57 7.73 9.14
CA GLU A 247 2.76 8.08 7.96
C GLU A 247 3.62 8.19 6.68
N PHE A 248 4.95 8.07 6.80
CA PHE A 248 5.86 8.09 5.68
C PHE A 248 5.60 6.90 4.75
N ASN A 249 5.18 7.22 3.52
CA ASN A 249 4.81 6.24 2.52
C ASN A 249 6.03 5.78 1.71
N ARG A 250 6.51 4.57 1.98
CA ARG A 250 7.69 4.01 1.32
C ARG A 250 7.45 3.60 -0.13
N VAL A 251 6.21 3.63 -0.58
CA VAL A 251 5.86 3.35 -1.99
C VAL A 251 6.09 4.58 -2.86
N THR A 252 5.71 5.76 -2.35
CA THR A 252 5.68 7.01 -3.13
C THR A 252 6.77 8.01 -2.74
N GLN A 253 7.26 7.96 -1.47
CA GLN A 253 8.17 8.95 -0.93
C GLN A 253 9.61 8.44 -0.75
N ALA A 254 9.81 7.11 -0.55
CA ALA A 254 11.16 6.56 -0.38
C ALA A 254 11.82 6.35 -1.73
N LYS A 255 12.88 7.10 -2.00
CA LYS A 255 13.79 6.83 -3.12
C LYS A 255 14.82 5.79 -2.69
N ARG A 256 15.00 4.75 -3.48
CA ARG A 256 15.95 3.66 -3.25
C ARG A 256 16.52 3.17 -4.58
N GLN A 257 17.75 2.67 -4.52
CA GLN A 257 18.39 2.02 -5.65
C GLN A 257 17.64 0.73 -5.98
N PRO A 258 17.12 0.55 -7.20
CA PRO A 258 16.43 -0.67 -7.60
C PRO A 258 17.39 -1.86 -7.75
N GLY A 259 18.68 -1.61 -7.94
CA GLY A 259 19.66 -2.66 -8.17
C GLY A 259 19.28 -3.51 -9.38
N SER A 260 19.40 -4.83 -9.26
CA SER A 260 19.10 -5.76 -10.35
C SER A 260 17.66 -5.71 -10.87
N ALA A 261 16.72 -5.07 -10.16
CA ALA A 261 15.38 -4.86 -10.70
C ALA A 261 15.35 -3.83 -11.85
N PHE A 262 16.44 -3.11 -12.10
CA PHE A 262 16.57 -2.24 -13.27
C PHE A 262 17.02 -2.99 -14.53
N LYS A 263 17.63 -4.17 -14.42
CA LYS A 263 18.17 -4.93 -15.56
C LYS A 263 17.15 -5.21 -16.68
N PRO A 264 15.88 -5.57 -16.40
CA PRO A 264 14.91 -5.76 -17.48
C PRO A 264 14.78 -4.55 -18.42
N ILE A 265 14.97 -3.33 -17.90
CA ILE A 265 14.95 -2.11 -18.72
C ILE A 265 16.16 -2.02 -19.64
N VAL A 266 17.35 -2.39 -19.16
CA VAL A 266 18.57 -2.48 -19.98
C VAL A 266 18.41 -3.52 -21.09
N TYR A 267 17.85 -4.68 -20.74
CA TYR A 267 17.62 -5.77 -21.69
C TYR A 267 16.52 -5.41 -22.71
N ALA A 268 15.46 -4.74 -22.30
CA ALA A 268 14.43 -4.25 -23.22
C ALA A 268 15.00 -3.21 -24.19
N ALA A 269 15.79 -2.24 -23.71
CA ALA A 269 16.47 -1.29 -24.58
C ALA A 269 17.39 -1.99 -25.60
N ALA A 270 18.07 -3.06 -25.21
CA ALA A 270 18.92 -3.83 -26.12
C ALA A 270 18.09 -4.58 -27.17
N LEU A 271 16.96 -5.21 -26.79
CA LEU A 271 16.05 -5.87 -27.75
C LEU A 271 15.50 -4.87 -28.75
N GLU A 272 15.07 -3.67 -28.35
CA GLU A 272 14.62 -2.61 -29.25
C GLU A 272 15.71 -2.17 -30.25
N ASN A 273 16.98 -2.43 -29.93
CA ASN A 273 18.15 -2.07 -30.75
C ASN A 273 18.84 -3.29 -31.40
N GLY A 274 18.07 -4.35 -31.70
CA GLY A 274 18.52 -5.46 -32.54
C GLY A 274 19.23 -6.59 -31.84
N PHE A 275 19.31 -6.60 -30.50
CA PHE A 275 19.74 -7.79 -29.77
C PHE A 275 18.64 -8.86 -29.83
N ALA A 276 19.04 -10.13 -29.72
CA ALA A 276 18.13 -11.25 -29.69
C ALA A 276 18.37 -12.13 -28.43
N PRO A 277 17.40 -12.91 -27.97
CA PRO A 277 17.57 -13.78 -26.80
C PRO A 277 18.73 -14.77 -26.88
N ASN A 278 19.15 -15.14 -28.07
CA ASN A 278 20.28 -16.02 -28.35
C ASN A 278 21.61 -15.27 -28.64
N THR A 279 21.61 -13.94 -28.66
CA THR A 279 22.84 -13.14 -28.81
C THR A 279 23.84 -13.55 -27.72
N ILE A 280 25.10 -13.83 -28.13
CA ILE A 280 26.15 -14.23 -27.21
C ILE A 280 26.81 -13.00 -26.62
N ILE A 281 26.84 -12.93 -25.29
CA ILE A 281 27.48 -11.89 -24.49
C ILE A 281 28.52 -12.56 -23.60
N LEU A 282 29.71 -11.98 -23.53
CA LEU A 282 30.80 -12.53 -22.74
C LEU A 282 30.65 -12.21 -21.25
N ASP A 283 30.51 -13.23 -20.40
CA ASP A 283 30.52 -13.11 -18.93
C ASP A 283 31.98 -13.34 -18.42
N ALA A 284 32.79 -12.28 -18.44
CA ALA A 284 34.19 -12.28 -18.05
C ALA A 284 34.54 -10.98 -17.30
N PRO A 285 35.71 -10.88 -16.66
CA PRO A 285 36.15 -9.66 -15.97
C PRO A 285 35.97 -8.40 -16.84
N PHE A 286 35.53 -7.32 -16.21
CA PHE A 286 35.34 -6.02 -16.84
C PHE A 286 36.00 -4.93 -16.01
N VAL A 287 36.69 -4.02 -16.67
CA VAL A 287 37.37 -2.89 -16.04
C VAL A 287 37.06 -1.64 -16.84
N GLU A 288 36.57 -0.61 -16.19
CA GLU A 288 36.33 0.71 -16.80
C GLU A 288 37.13 1.77 -16.07
N SER A 289 37.85 2.60 -16.85
CA SER A 289 38.55 3.76 -16.33
C SER A 289 37.50 4.84 -15.94
N GLN A 290 37.66 5.43 -14.78
CA GLN A 290 36.82 6.53 -14.30
C GLN A 290 37.49 7.92 -14.47
N GLY A 291 38.65 7.96 -15.11
CA GLY A 291 39.41 9.19 -15.33
C GLY A 291 40.74 9.22 -14.58
N VAL A 292 41.53 10.23 -14.87
CA VAL A 292 42.87 10.38 -14.29
C VAL A 292 42.78 10.58 -12.77
N GLY A 293 43.53 9.79 -12.00
CA GLY A 293 43.56 9.85 -10.54
C GLY A 293 42.42 9.09 -9.83
N LEU A 294 41.43 8.57 -10.55
CA LEU A 294 40.36 7.76 -9.98
C LEU A 294 40.66 6.25 -10.12
N LYS A 295 40.17 5.47 -9.14
CA LYS A 295 40.26 4.01 -9.21
C LYS A 295 39.38 3.47 -10.32
N ASN A 296 39.90 2.52 -11.11
CA ASN A 296 39.12 1.83 -12.11
C ASN A 296 37.92 1.12 -11.48
N TRP A 297 36.75 1.24 -12.12
CA TRP A 297 35.58 0.51 -11.72
C TRP A 297 35.62 -0.94 -12.20
N LYS A 298 35.48 -1.88 -11.25
CA LYS A 298 35.58 -3.32 -11.49
C LYS A 298 34.32 -4.00 -10.93
N PRO A 299 33.22 -4.04 -11.69
CA PRO A 299 32.02 -4.76 -11.26
C PRO A 299 32.28 -6.27 -11.20
N GLU A 300 31.57 -6.97 -10.32
CA GLU A 300 31.63 -8.41 -10.19
C GLU A 300 30.21 -9.01 -10.24
N ASN A 301 30.11 -10.29 -10.67
CA ASN A 301 28.91 -11.08 -10.45
C ASN A 301 28.76 -11.39 -8.95
N TYR A 302 27.52 -11.53 -8.49
CA TYR A 302 27.22 -11.81 -7.07
C TYR A 302 27.98 -13.01 -6.52
N GLY A 303 28.13 -14.10 -7.34
CA GLY A 303 28.86 -15.30 -6.97
C GLY A 303 30.36 -15.26 -7.22
N LYS A 304 30.91 -14.09 -7.64
CA LYS A 304 32.35 -13.90 -7.99
C LYS A 304 32.88 -14.91 -9.03
N LYS A 305 32.00 -15.48 -9.86
CA LYS A 305 32.34 -16.45 -10.92
C LYS A 305 32.06 -15.87 -12.29
N PHE A 306 32.79 -16.34 -13.29
CA PHE A 306 32.64 -16.00 -14.69
C PHE A 306 32.21 -17.23 -15.47
N TYR A 307 31.41 -17.05 -16.50
CA TYR A 307 30.79 -18.17 -17.23
C TYR A 307 31.13 -18.17 -18.73
N GLY A 308 31.95 -17.22 -19.19
CA GLY A 308 32.38 -17.13 -20.59
C GLY A 308 31.24 -16.71 -21.53
N PRO A 309 31.34 -17.10 -22.82
CA PRO A 309 30.29 -16.80 -23.81
C PRO A 309 28.93 -17.40 -23.37
N THR A 310 27.98 -16.53 -23.17
CA THR A 310 26.65 -16.90 -22.57
C THR A 310 25.55 -16.18 -23.33
N THR A 311 24.39 -16.83 -23.55
CA THR A 311 23.27 -16.19 -24.25
C THR A 311 22.68 -15.03 -23.46
N PHE A 312 22.20 -14.02 -24.17
CA PHE A 312 21.50 -12.87 -23.62
C PHE A 312 20.39 -13.27 -22.63
N ARG A 313 19.55 -14.27 -23.00
CA ARG A 313 18.51 -14.83 -22.13
C ARG A 313 19.08 -15.30 -20.77
N LYS A 314 20.15 -16.09 -20.76
CA LYS A 314 20.78 -16.54 -19.50
C LYS A 314 21.35 -15.41 -18.69
N GLY A 315 21.76 -14.30 -19.32
CA GLY A 315 22.23 -13.10 -18.63
C GLY A 315 21.16 -12.49 -17.74
N ILE A 316 19.94 -12.35 -18.23
CA ILE A 316 18.82 -11.84 -17.43
C ILE A 316 18.29 -12.87 -16.44
N GLU A 317 18.12 -14.14 -16.84
CA GLU A 317 17.62 -15.22 -15.97
C GLU A 317 18.48 -15.37 -14.69
N TYR A 318 19.80 -15.33 -14.83
CA TYR A 318 20.74 -15.45 -13.69
C TYR A 318 21.19 -14.10 -13.14
N SER A 319 20.62 -13.00 -13.63
CA SER A 319 20.94 -11.65 -13.18
C SER A 319 22.44 -11.32 -13.21
N ARG A 320 23.14 -11.66 -14.32
CA ARG A 320 24.60 -11.47 -14.48
C ARG A 320 24.96 -9.99 -14.58
N ASN A 321 25.77 -9.49 -13.66
CA ASN A 321 26.18 -8.10 -13.64
C ASN A 321 27.07 -7.76 -14.82
N LEU A 322 28.10 -8.59 -15.08
CA LEU A 322 29.11 -8.32 -16.12
C LEU A 322 28.51 -8.32 -17.51
N MET A 323 27.55 -9.22 -17.78
CA MET A 323 26.81 -9.23 -19.06
C MET A 323 25.98 -7.96 -19.21
N THR A 324 25.28 -7.54 -18.16
CA THR A 324 24.48 -6.30 -18.19
C THR A 324 25.32 -5.07 -18.47
N VAL A 325 26.49 -4.96 -17.84
CA VAL A 325 27.42 -3.85 -18.09
C VAL A 325 27.96 -3.87 -19.53
N ARG A 326 28.32 -5.06 -20.08
CA ARG A 326 28.73 -5.16 -21.48
C ARG A 326 27.63 -4.81 -22.47
N ILE A 327 26.41 -5.25 -22.22
CA ILE A 327 25.23 -4.84 -23.02
C ILE A 327 25.12 -3.33 -23.01
N ALA A 328 25.17 -2.70 -21.83
CA ALA A 328 25.08 -1.25 -21.71
C ALA A 328 26.26 -0.51 -22.41
N LYS A 329 27.47 -1.09 -22.38
CA LYS A 329 28.63 -0.51 -23.07
C LYS A 329 28.51 -0.62 -24.61
N ILE A 330 28.01 -1.75 -25.12
CA ILE A 330 27.81 -1.99 -26.57
C ILE A 330 26.66 -1.13 -27.09
N LEU A 331 25.52 -1.11 -26.40
CA LEU A 331 24.34 -0.37 -26.79
C LEU A 331 24.54 1.16 -26.70
N GLY A 332 25.30 1.59 -25.70
CA GLY A 332 25.38 2.98 -25.27
C GLY A 332 24.38 3.33 -24.19
N LEU A 333 24.81 4.12 -23.22
CA LEU A 333 23.96 4.56 -22.09
C LEU A 333 22.77 5.45 -22.53
N PRO A 334 22.90 6.36 -23.51
CA PRO A 334 21.80 7.22 -23.94
C PRO A 334 20.50 6.47 -24.27
N GLU A 335 20.58 5.31 -24.94
CA GLU A 335 19.39 4.51 -25.29
C GLU A 335 18.69 3.93 -24.04
N ILE A 336 19.47 3.48 -23.07
CA ILE A 336 18.95 2.97 -21.78
C ILE A 336 18.31 4.10 -20.97
N LEU A 337 18.98 5.26 -20.92
CA LEU A 337 18.51 6.43 -20.17
C LEU A 337 17.23 7.00 -20.80
N LYS A 338 17.16 7.06 -22.14
CA LYS A 338 15.96 7.46 -22.88
C LYS A 338 14.76 6.60 -22.52
N LEU A 339 14.92 5.26 -22.57
CA LEU A 339 13.83 4.34 -22.19
C LEU A 339 13.47 4.49 -20.71
N SER A 340 14.44 4.63 -19.81
CA SER A 340 14.17 4.80 -18.39
C SER A 340 13.41 6.10 -18.07
N LYS A 341 13.68 7.19 -18.79
CA LYS A 341 12.96 8.46 -18.73
C LYS A 341 11.56 8.33 -19.31
N GLU A 342 11.41 7.69 -20.45
CA GLU A 342 10.09 7.41 -21.03
C GLU A 342 9.20 6.59 -20.10
N LEU A 343 9.77 5.66 -19.35
CA LEU A 343 9.09 4.84 -18.35
C LEU A 343 8.87 5.54 -16.99
N ASN A 344 9.32 6.80 -16.83
CA ASN A 344 9.28 7.57 -15.58
C ASN A 344 10.00 6.88 -14.41
N ILE A 345 11.07 6.11 -14.66
CA ILE A 345 11.87 5.52 -13.59
C ILE A 345 12.77 6.61 -13.00
N TYR A 346 13.45 7.36 -13.87
CA TYR A 346 14.35 8.44 -13.52
C TYR A 346 14.01 9.69 -14.31
N ASP A 347 14.18 10.86 -13.70
CA ASP A 347 14.05 12.13 -14.39
C ASP A 347 15.37 12.47 -15.13
N GLU A 348 16.47 12.51 -14.36
CA GLU A 348 17.82 12.73 -14.85
C GLU A 348 18.82 11.93 -14.01
N ILE A 349 19.74 11.25 -14.65
CA ILE A 349 20.82 10.52 -14.00
C ILE A 349 22.13 10.64 -14.80
N PRO A 350 23.29 10.56 -14.15
CA PRO A 350 24.58 10.59 -14.83
C PRO A 350 24.76 9.45 -15.83
N GLU A 351 25.44 9.70 -16.93
CA GLU A 351 25.81 8.69 -17.92
C GLU A 351 26.99 7.85 -17.44
N LEU A 352 26.78 7.05 -16.39
CA LEU A 352 27.76 6.13 -15.84
C LEU A 352 27.30 4.68 -16.03
N LEU A 353 28.22 3.79 -16.40
CA LEU A 353 27.91 2.36 -16.60
C LEU A 353 27.31 1.69 -15.36
N SER A 354 27.61 2.18 -14.16
CA SER A 354 26.99 1.69 -12.92
C SER A 354 25.48 1.89 -12.88
N MET A 355 24.93 2.85 -13.64
CA MET A 355 23.48 3.08 -13.74
C MET A 355 22.76 1.89 -14.38
N SER A 356 23.44 1.13 -15.28
CA SER A 356 22.90 -0.11 -15.84
C SER A 356 22.62 -1.20 -14.81
N LEU A 357 23.27 -1.14 -13.65
CA LEU A 357 23.03 -2.01 -12.50
C LEU A 357 22.03 -1.45 -11.47
N GLY A 358 21.35 -0.37 -11.81
CA GLY A 358 20.34 0.25 -10.95
C GLY A 358 20.93 1.01 -9.76
N ALA A 359 22.04 1.75 -9.96
CA ALA A 359 22.70 2.54 -8.92
C ALA A 359 21.97 3.86 -8.60
N ALA A 360 21.15 4.39 -9.51
CA ALA A 360 20.31 5.58 -9.27
C ALA A 360 19.09 5.24 -8.42
N GLU A 361 18.56 6.23 -7.70
CA GLU A 361 17.41 6.04 -6.81
C GLU A 361 16.08 6.36 -7.50
N THR A 362 15.08 5.53 -7.27
CA THR A 362 13.69 5.74 -7.72
C THR A 362 12.71 5.31 -6.64
N THR A 363 11.41 5.59 -6.84
CA THR A 363 10.35 5.13 -5.95
C THR A 363 9.84 3.76 -6.35
N LEU A 364 9.26 3.02 -5.39
CA LEU A 364 8.68 1.71 -5.67
C LEU A 364 7.54 1.80 -6.69
N ILE A 365 6.70 2.84 -6.63
CA ILE A 365 5.58 3.01 -7.56
C ILE A 365 6.07 3.27 -8.99
N ASN A 366 7.12 4.09 -9.17
CA ASN A 366 7.68 4.36 -10.50
C ASN A 366 8.27 3.09 -11.10
N LEU A 367 9.07 2.35 -10.32
CA LEU A 367 9.64 1.09 -10.79
C LEU A 367 8.56 0.06 -11.13
N THR A 368 7.52 -0.06 -10.29
CA THR A 368 6.41 -0.99 -10.54
C THR A 368 5.64 -0.62 -11.82
N SER A 369 5.38 0.67 -12.05
CA SER A 369 4.70 1.11 -13.27
C SER A 369 5.52 0.87 -14.53
N ALA A 370 6.86 0.94 -14.42
CA ALA A 370 7.78 0.67 -15.52
C ALA A 370 7.80 -0.80 -15.97
N TYR A 371 7.29 -1.71 -15.14
CA TYR A 371 7.13 -3.13 -15.49
C TYR A 371 5.82 -3.42 -16.24
N ALA A 372 4.85 -2.52 -16.22
CA ALA A 372 3.56 -2.73 -16.89
C ALA A 372 3.68 -2.94 -18.40
N PRO A 373 4.56 -2.25 -19.17
CA PRO A 373 4.75 -2.49 -20.59
C PRO A 373 5.08 -3.93 -20.96
N PHE A 374 5.79 -4.66 -20.10
CA PHE A 374 6.09 -6.09 -20.34
C PHE A 374 4.84 -7.00 -20.28
N VAL A 375 3.74 -6.51 -19.70
CA VAL A 375 2.50 -7.28 -19.52
C VAL A 375 1.41 -6.84 -20.50
N ASN A 376 1.43 -5.58 -20.93
CA ASN A 376 0.33 -4.96 -21.68
C ASN A 376 0.64 -4.68 -23.16
N GLY A 377 1.67 -5.32 -23.73
CA GLY A 377 2.08 -5.15 -25.13
C GLY A 377 2.82 -3.83 -25.38
N GLY A 378 3.65 -3.42 -24.45
CA GLY A 378 4.58 -2.30 -24.63
C GLY A 378 4.01 -0.91 -24.29
N LYS A 379 2.84 -0.81 -23.65
CA LYS A 379 2.19 0.48 -23.38
C LYS A 379 2.55 1.01 -21.99
N LYS A 380 3.04 2.26 -21.94
CA LYS A 380 3.29 2.97 -20.68
C LYS A 380 1.98 3.24 -19.94
N ILE A 381 1.99 3.06 -18.63
CA ILE A 381 0.89 3.46 -17.75
C ILE A 381 1.30 4.59 -16.83
N THR A 382 0.31 5.33 -16.32
CA THR A 382 0.48 6.29 -15.23
C THR A 382 -0.25 5.77 -13.99
N PRO A 383 0.45 5.60 -12.85
CA PRO A 383 -0.20 5.16 -11.63
C PRO A 383 -1.32 6.10 -11.21
N THR A 384 -2.54 5.57 -11.07
CA THR A 384 -3.75 6.35 -10.80
C THR A 384 -4.35 5.96 -9.46
N LEU A 385 -4.37 6.90 -8.51
CA LEU A 385 -4.99 6.76 -7.17
C LEU A 385 -6.43 7.30 -7.14
N ILE A 386 -6.78 8.18 -8.07
CA ILE A 386 -8.04 8.90 -8.10
C ILE A 386 -8.65 8.77 -9.49
N THR A 387 -9.83 8.16 -9.59
CA THR A 387 -10.53 8.00 -10.88
C THR A 387 -11.49 9.13 -11.17
N ARG A 388 -12.10 9.73 -10.12
CA ARG A 388 -13.04 10.83 -10.28
C ARG A 388 -13.12 11.69 -9.02
N ILE A 389 -13.28 12.99 -9.19
CA ILE A 389 -13.60 13.94 -8.12
C ILE A 389 -14.86 14.69 -8.50
N GLN A 390 -15.82 14.77 -7.58
CA GLN A 390 -17.04 15.54 -7.71
C GLN A 390 -17.14 16.58 -6.60
N ASP A 391 -17.74 17.72 -6.91
CA ASP A 391 -18.06 18.74 -5.92
C ASP A 391 -19.31 18.33 -5.09
N ARG A 392 -19.68 19.17 -4.11
CA ARG A 392 -20.86 18.95 -3.24
C ARG A 392 -22.19 18.88 -3.99
N ARG A 393 -22.24 19.33 -5.24
CA ARG A 393 -23.44 19.31 -6.11
C ARG A 393 -23.46 18.10 -7.03
N GLY A 394 -22.41 17.25 -6.97
CA GLY A 394 -22.27 16.08 -7.82
C GLY A 394 -21.67 16.38 -9.20
N LYS A 395 -21.26 17.63 -9.48
CA LYS A 395 -20.57 17.99 -10.72
C LYS A 395 -19.17 17.40 -10.72
N THR A 396 -18.82 16.63 -11.76
CA THR A 396 -17.48 16.08 -11.95
C THR A 396 -16.51 17.21 -12.28
N ILE A 397 -15.49 17.40 -11.43
CA ILE A 397 -14.41 18.40 -11.58
C ILE A 397 -13.09 17.76 -12.02
N PHE A 398 -12.95 16.45 -11.84
CA PHE A 398 -11.84 15.65 -12.34
C PHE A 398 -12.32 14.27 -12.72
N GLN A 399 -11.82 13.76 -13.84
CA GLN A 399 -12.01 12.37 -14.27
C GLN A 399 -10.76 11.90 -15.01
N GLU A 400 -10.26 10.73 -14.64
CA GLU A 400 -9.16 10.10 -15.34
C GLU A 400 -9.57 9.72 -16.77
N LYS A 401 -8.72 10.03 -17.75
CA LYS A 401 -9.03 9.87 -19.18
C LYS A 401 -8.00 9.02 -19.91
N ASN A 402 -7.72 7.83 -19.39
CA ASN A 402 -6.82 6.87 -20.04
C ASN A 402 -7.50 6.00 -21.12
N ARG A 403 -8.78 6.23 -21.38
CA ARG A 403 -9.57 5.53 -22.40
C ARG A 403 -10.45 6.51 -23.16
N LYS A 404 -10.52 6.33 -24.48
CA LYS A 404 -11.45 7.05 -25.36
C LYS A 404 -12.49 6.08 -25.88
N CYS A 405 -13.74 6.48 -25.81
CA CYS A 405 -14.83 5.73 -26.41
C CYS A 405 -15.15 6.30 -27.80
N LYS A 406 -15.05 5.48 -28.84
CA LYS A 406 -15.56 5.83 -30.17
C LYS A 406 -17.00 5.34 -30.29
N GLY A 407 -17.91 6.26 -30.58
CA GLY A 407 -19.33 5.94 -30.81
C GLY A 407 -20.22 5.97 -29.55
N CYS A 408 -19.69 6.34 -28.37
CA CYS A 408 -20.52 6.47 -27.15
C CYS A 408 -21.48 7.66 -27.16
N ASP A 409 -21.18 8.68 -27.98
CA ASP A 409 -22.04 9.88 -28.12
C ASP A 409 -23.19 9.67 -29.12
N LYS A 410 -23.14 8.59 -29.90
CA LYS A 410 -24.21 8.19 -30.80
C LYS A 410 -25.06 7.17 -30.08
N PHE A 411 -26.35 7.43 -29.92
CA PHE A 411 -27.31 6.41 -29.52
C PHE A 411 -27.02 5.16 -30.35
N VAL A 412 -26.72 4.04 -29.67
CA VAL A 412 -26.47 2.76 -30.31
C VAL A 412 -27.72 2.39 -31.10
N ASN A 413 -27.74 2.72 -32.37
CA ASN A 413 -28.83 2.34 -33.25
C ASN A 413 -28.82 0.81 -33.34
N ASN A 414 -29.85 0.20 -32.81
CA ASN A 414 -30.51 -1.09 -33.08
C ASN A 414 -29.70 -2.28 -33.62
N ARG A 415 -28.37 -2.27 -33.71
CA ARG A 415 -27.58 -3.38 -34.29
C ARG A 415 -26.65 -4.07 -33.30
N GLY A 416 -26.73 -3.77 -31.98
CA GLY A 416 -25.96 -4.51 -30.95
C GLY A 416 -24.43 -4.37 -31.04
N GLU A 417 -23.90 -3.44 -31.84
CA GLU A 417 -22.45 -3.18 -31.82
C GLU A 417 -22.01 -2.49 -30.57
N LEU A 418 -21.11 -3.14 -29.84
CA LEU A 418 -20.52 -2.57 -28.62
C LEU A 418 -19.63 -1.37 -28.97
N PRO A 419 -19.66 -0.27 -28.18
CA PRO A 419 -18.79 0.87 -28.40
C PRO A 419 -17.31 0.44 -28.31
N LYS A 420 -16.49 0.94 -29.24
CA LYS A 420 -15.06 0.65 -29.25
C LYS A 420 -14.31 1.52 -28.26
N ILE A 421 -13.80 0.90 -27.19
CA ILE A 421 -12.98 1.58 -26.17
C ILE A 421 -11.52 1.47 -26.58
N GLU A 422 -10.88 2.61 -26.85
CA GLU A 422 -9.46 2.69 -27.20
C GLU A 422 -8.63 3.10 -25.98
N ASN A 423 -7.55 2.36 -25.73
CA ASN A 423 -6.55 2.75 -24.76
C ASN A 423 -5.65 3.84 -25.36
N THR A 424 -5.55 4.99 -24.69
CA THR A 424 -4.77 6.15 -25.14
C THR A 424 -3.32 6.14 -24.63
N ASN A 425 -2.89 5.10 -23.94
CA ASN A 425 -1.54 4.98 -23.40
C ASN A 425 -0.50 4.91 -24.54
N LYS A 426 0.59 5.68 -24.39
CA LYS A 426 1.71 5.69 -25.35
C LYS A 426 2.39 4.33 -25.40
N LYS A 427 2.63 3.79 -26.61
CA LYS A 427 3.49 2.62 -26.82
C LYS A 427 4.94 3.05 -26.67
N VAL A 428 5.70 2.37 -25.80
CA VAL A 428 7.10 2.66 -25.48
C VAL A 428 8.04 1.46 -25.73
N LEU A 429 7.47 0.28 -25.90
CA LEU A 429 8.15 -0.94 -26.36
C LEU A 429 7.38 -1.58 -27.52
N SER A 430 8.06 -2.32 -28.37
CA SER A 430 7.43 -3.20 -29.33
C SER A 430 6.70 -4.35 -28.62
N GLU A 431 5.74 -4.98 -29.27
CA GLU A 431 5.04 -6.14 -28.71
C GLU A 431 5.99 -7.34 -28.58
N GLU A 432 6.91 -7.45 -29.54
CA GLU A 432 7.95 -8.46 -29.60
C GLU A 432 8.90 -8.35 -28.39
N THR A 433 9.41 -7.15 -28.11
CA THR A 433 10.24 -6.89 -26.93
C THR A 433 9.49 -7.17 -25.63
N ALA A 434 8.24 -6.72 -25.55
CA ALA A 434 7.42 -6.95 -24.36
C ALA A 434 7.17 -8.45 -24.12
N TYR A 435 7.01 -9.24 -25.19
CA TYR A 435 6.79 -10.68 -25.12
C TYR A 435 8.07 -11.45 -24.71
N GLN A 436 9.23 -11.11 -25.27
CA GLN A 436 10.53 -11.75 -25.01
C GLN A 436 11.08 -11.47 -23.61
#